data_d2b718607d7f4c3dd2851549baf21ca5
#
_entry.id   d2b718607d7f4c3dd2851549baf21ca5
#
_cell.length_a   1.000
_cell.length_b   1.000
_cell.length_c   1.000
_cell.angle_alpha   90.00
_cell.angle_beta   90.00
_cell.angle_gamma   90.00
#
_symmetry.space_group_name_H-M   'P 1'
#
loop_
_entity.id
_entity.type
_entity.pdbx_description
1 polymer ?
#
loop_
_entity_poly.entity_id
_entity_poly.type
_entity_poly.pdbx_seq_one_letter_code
_entity_poly.pdbx_strand_id
1 'polypeptide(L)'
;MNKKALLACAAAIATAVPAASYADVAFNVGAFTDYRYRGISQTRLKPAVQAGVDFTSGPFYLGAWGSNIKWINDFGGDADIEIDLYGGYKGSITKDLGFDVGVLTYQYPGNDLSPSANTTELYGALTYGPATLKYSHAVTNTFANPDSKNSYYLDLSAGFDLGGGLILTPHIGYQKIKGPFADPGSYTDVALTLSKDFNGLVVSGAIIGTDADKSFYSSPVNGKELGKTTLVVGVKYNF
;
A
#
# COMPACT_ATOMS: atom_id res chain seq x y z
N MET A 1 -12.31 -0.39 30.14
CA MET A 1 -12.88 -0.71 28.79
C MET A 1 -11.88 -0.20 27.76
N ASN A 2 -10.97 -1.05 27.31
CA ASN A 2 -9.86 -0.65 26.43
C ASN A 2 -10.22 -0.95 24.98
N LYS A 3 -10.51 0.08 24.20
CA LYS A 3 -10.61 -0.01 22.74
C LYS A 3 -9.19 0.17 22.17
N LYS A 4 -8.54 -0.94 21.81
CA LYS A 4 -7.27 -0.90 21.06
C LYS A 4 -7.61 -0.95 19.57
N ALA A 5 -7.55 0.18 18.92
CA ALA A 5 -7.55 0.25 17.46
C ALA A 5 -6.09 0.20 17.00
N LEU A 6 -5.67 -0.93 16.43
CA LEU A 6 -4.40 -1.05 15.72
C LEU A 6 -4.67 -0.79 14.23
N LEU A 7 -4.17 0.31 13.71
CA LEU A 7 -4.00 0.50 12.26
C LEU A 7 -2.52 0.70 11.97
N ALA A 8 -1.87 -0.35 11.49
CA ALA A 8 -0.51 -0.28 10.98
C ALA A 8 -0.52 -0.04 9.47
N CYS A 9 0.52 0.60 8.96
CA CYS A 9 0.73 0.88 7.54
C CYS A 9 0.47 -0.33 6.65
N ALA A 10 -0.39 -0.14 5.65
CA ALA A 10 -0.61 -0.95 4.45
C ALA A 10 -0.80 -2.47 4.59
N ALA A 11 -0.89 -3.01 5.79
CA ALA A 11 -1.41 -4.35 6.02
C ALA A 11 -2.54 -4.23 7.04
N ALA A 12 -3.79 -4.23 6.60
CA ALA A 12 -4.94 -4.24 7.49
C ALA A 12 -4.98 -5.58 8.23
N ILE A 13 -4.45 -5.64 9.45
CA ILE A 13 -4.68 -6.76 10.34
C ILE A 13 -6.12 -6.63 10.82
N ALA A 14 -7.02 -7.39 10.22
CA ALA A 14 -8.41 -7.47 10.64
C ALA A 14 -8.52 -8.34 11.90
N THR A 15 -8.61 -7.73 13.08
CA THR A 15 -9.10 -8.43 14.25
C THR A 15 -10.63 -8.53 14.16
N ALA A 16 -11.17 -9.75 14.20
CA ALA A 16 -12.60 -9.99 14.23
C ALA A 16 -13.20 -9.38 15.52
N VAL A 17 -13.98 -8.31 15.36
CA VAL A 17 -14.81 -7.74 16.43
C VAL A 17 -16.26 -8.13 16.15
N PRO A 18 -17.01 -8.68 17.13
CA PRO A 18 -18.43 -8.93 16.93
C PRO A 18 -19.20 -7.61 16.75
N ALA A 19 -20.07 -7.59 15.77
CA ALA A 19 -20.78 -6.42 15.29
C ALA A 19 -21.76 -5.85 16.34
N ALA A 20 -21.48 -4.61 16.77
CA ALA A 20 -22.53 -3.64 17.01
C ALA A 20 -22.50 -2.71 15.79
N SER A 21 -23.61 -2.63 15.06
CA SER A 21 -23.74 -1.90 13.81
C SER A 21 -23.76 -0.38 14.07
N TYR A 22 -22.58 0.20 14.30
CA TYR A 22 -22.38 1.64 14.21
C TYR A 22 -21.40 1.90 13.08
N ALA A 23 -21.75 2.85 12.21
CA ALA A 23 -20.82 3.38 11.24
C ALA A 23 -19.70 4.11 12.00
N ASP A 24 -18.46 3.83 11.65
CA ASP A 24 -17.28 4.47 12.24
C ASP A 24 -16.49 5.18 11.16
N VAL A 25 -16.00 6.38 11.46
CA VAL A 25 -15.16 7.17 10.56
C VAL A 25 -13.82 7.37 11.25
N ALA A 26 -12.75 7.00 10.60
CA ALA A 26 -11.39 7.18 11.07
C ALA A 26 -10.60 8.04 10.07
N PHE A 27 -9.74 8.90 10.59
CA PHE A 27 -8.84 9.71 9.79
C PHE A 27 -7.40 9.38 10.14
N ASN A 28 -6.52 9.62 9.19
CA ASN A 28 -5.09 9.53 9.42
C ASN A 28 -4.33 10.57 8.62
N VAL A 29 -3.19 11.01 9.16
CA VAL A 29 -2.23 11.88 8.48
C VAL A 29 -0.82 11.42 8.82
N GLY A 30 0.09 11.43 7.86
CA GLY A 30 1.46 10.98 8.07
C GLY A 30 2.48 11.74 7.25
N ALA A 31 3.73 11.66 7.70
CA ALA A 31 4.90 12.15 6.97
C ALA A 31 5.99 11.08 7.00
N PHE A 32 6.59 10.85 5.84
CA PHE A 32 7.58 9.81 5.62
C PHE A 32 8.77 10.38 4.87
N THR A 33 9.95 9.80 5.08
CA THR A 33 11.17 10.22 4.36
C THR A 33 11.15 9.84 2.88
N ASP A 34 10.28 8.88 2.49
CA ASP A 34 10.05 8.44 1.12
C ASP A 34 8.70 7.71 1.04
N TYR A 35 7.95 7.86 -0.03
CA TYR A 35 6.77 7.03 -0.29
C TYR A 35 7.17 5.83 -1.14
N ARG A 36 7.05 4.62 -0.58
CA ARG A 36 7.29 3.36 -1.27
C ARG A 36 5.99 2.63 -1.56
N TYR A 37 5.72 2.41 -2.85
CA TYR A 37 4.64 1.55 -3.31
C TYR A 37 5.23 0.26 -3.89
N ARG A 38 4.92 -0.89 -3.29
CA ARG A 38 5.51 -2.19 -3.66
C ARG A 38 7.04 -2.11 -3.81
N GLY A 39 7.69 -1.47 -2.85
CA GLY A 39 9.14 -1.27 -2.82
C GLY A 39 9.71 -0.14 -3.68
N ILE A 40 8.96 0.40 -4.64
CA ILE A 40 9.41 1.47 -5.57
C ILE A 40 9.05 2.86 -5.03
N SER A 41 10.03 3.76 -5.01
CA SER A 41 9.83 5.15 -4.60
C SER A 41 8.91 5.92 -5.55
N GLN A 42 7.86 6.50 -5.02
CA GLN A 42 6.91 7.34 -5.74
C GLN A 42 7.29 8.82 -5.71
N THR A 43 8.14 9.21 -4.74
CA THR A 43 8.53 10.61 -4.48
C THR A 43 9.99 10.89 -4.86
N ARG A 44 10.59 10.05 -5.69
CA ARG A 44 11.99 10.22 -6.14
C ARG A 44 12.97 10.25 -4.96
N LEU A 45 12.73 9.38 -3.95
CA LEU A 45 13.47 9.29 -2.67
C LEU A 45 13.45 10.61 -1.86
N LYS A 46 12.30 11.29 -1.87
CA LYS A 46 12.07 12.54 -1.15
C LYS A 46 10.88 12.39 -0.19
N PRO A 47 10.74 13.27 0.79
CA PRO A 47 9.64 13.20 1.74
C PRO A 47 8.26 13.19 1.11
N ALA A 48 7.36 12.43 1.72
CA ALA A 48 5.95 12.36 1.41
C ALA A 48 5.10 12.79 2.59
N VAL A 49 3.98 13.45 2.27
CA VAL A 49 2.88 13.70 3.19
C VAL A 49 1.68 12.91 2.68
N GLN A 50 1.02 12.21 3.59
CA GLN A 50 -0.05 11.29 3.27
C GLN A 50 -1.23 11.54 4.21
N ALA A 51 -2.45 11.37 3.69
CA ALA A 51 -3.66 11.48 4.50
C ALA A 51 -4.69 10.47 4.02
N GLY A 52 -5.59 10.04 4.92
CA GLY A 52 -6.64 9.12 4.56
C GLY A 52 -7.86 9.27 5.46
N VAL A 53 -8.99 8.78 4.94
CA VAL A 53 -10.25 8.65 5.66
C VAL A 53 -10.84 7.28 5.36
N ASP A 54 -11.29 6.60 6.40
CA ASP A 54 -11.93 5.28 6.34
C ASP A 54 -13.32 5.36 6.96
N PHE A 55 -14.29 4.79 6.29
CA PHE A 55 -15.64 4.58 6.78
C PHE A 55 -15.90 3.08 6.89
N THR A 56 -16.39 2.62 8.04
CA THR A 56 -16.76 1.22 8.24
C THR A 56 -18.20 1.09 8.72
N SER A 57 -18.91 0.08 8.21
CA SER A 57 -20.29 -0.26 8.64
C SER A 57 -20.48 -1.77 8.60
N GLY A 58 -20.46 -2.40 9.75
CA GLY A 58 -20.46 -3.86 9.85
C GLY A 58 -19.25 -4.46 9.12
N PRO A 59 -19.46 -5.38 8.16
CA PRO A 59 -18.39 -5.98 7.38
C PRO A 59 -17.91 -5.12 6.19
N PHE A 60 -18.63 -4.05 5.85
CA PHE A 60 -18.31 -3.18 4.71
C PHE A 60 -17.40 -2.03 5.11
N TYR A 61 -16.55 -1.63 4.21
CA TYR A 61 -15.72 -0.43 4.36
C TYR A 61 -15.56 0.30 3.03
N LEU A 62 -15.35 1.60 3.13
CA LEU A 62 -14.97 2.51 2.05
C LEU A 62 -13.85 3.40 2.57
N GLY A 63 -12.95 3.82 1.70
CA GLY A 63 -11.92 4.76 2.09
C GLY A 63 -11.38 5.57 0.92
N ALA A 64 -10.72 6.64 1.28
CA ALA A 64 -9.93 7.46 0.40
C ALA A 64 -8.59 7.76 1.06
N TRP A 65 -7.53 7.68 0.29
CA TRP A 65 -6.19 8.01 0.73
C TRP A 65 -5.48 8.84 -0.33
N GLY A 66 -4.50 9.64 0.04
CA GLY A 66 -3.71 10.39 -0.91
C GLY A 66 -2.31 10.70 -0.43
N SER A 67 -1.42 10.93 -1.39
CA SER A 67 -0.01 11.28 -1.18
C SER A 67 0.49 12.19 -2.27
N ASN A 68 1.47 13.04 -1.96
CA ASN A 68 2.26 13.65 -3.00
C ASN A 68 3.16 12.59 -3.68
N ILE A 69 3.36 12.76 -4.98
CA ILE A 69 4.20 11.90 -5.83
C ILE A 69 5.09 12.74 -6.75
N LYS A 70 6.01 12.10 -7.45
CA LYS A 70 6.84 12.75 -8.49
C LYS A 70 7.04 11.91 -9.75
N TRP A 71 6.75 10.61 -9.71
CA TRP A 71 7.05 9.72 -10.81
C TRP A 71 6.26 10.05 -12.10
N ILE A 72 5.03 10.54 -12.00
CA ILE A 72 4.23 10.95 -13.18
C ILE A 72 4.94 12.06 -13.94
N ASN A 73 5.43 13.08 -13.23
CA ASN A 73 6.15 14.19 -13.83
C ASN A 73 7.49 13.73 -14.44
N ASP A 74 8.12 12.71 -13.87
CA ASP A 74 9.35 12.13 -14.41
C ASP A 74 9.16 11.53 -15.80
N PHE A 75 7.97 11.01 -16.08
CA PHE A 75 7.62 10.42 -17.37
C PHE A 75 6.82 11.37 -18.29
N GLY A 76 6.80 12.67 -18.00
CA GLY A 76 6.23 13.71 -18.85
C GLY A 76 4.75 13.97 -18.67
N GLY A 77 4.15 13.42 -17.62
CA GLY A 77 2.79 13.79 -17.17
C GLY A 77 2.79 15.01 -16.26
N ASP A 78 1.61 15.41 -15.78
CA ASP A 78 1.42 16.60 -14.93
C ASP A 78 0.57 16.26 -13.68
N ALA A 79 0.97 15.23 -12.93
CA ALA A 79 0.32 14.89 -11.66
C ALA A 79 1.34 14.85 -10.52
N ASP A 80 1.05 15.64 -9.48
CA ASP A 80 1.84 15.72 -8.25
C ASP A 80 1.18 14.96 -7.09
N ILE A 81 -0.01 14.39 -7.30
CA ILE A 81 -0.82 13.74 -6.27
C ILE A 81 -1.34 12.40 -6.78
N GLU A 82 -1.30 11.40 -5.91
CA GLU A 82 -2.01 10.14 -6.02
C GLU A 82 -3.23 10.17 -5.09
N ILE A 83 -4.37 9.72 -5.58
CA ILE A 83 -5.60 9.53 -4.81
C ILE A 83 -6.07 8.09 -5.00
N ASP A 84 -6.15 7.36 -3.92
CA ASP A 84 -6.65 5.99 -3.87
C ASP A 84 -8.07 5.98 -3.33
N LEU A 85 -9.00 5.39 -4.08
CA LEU A 85 -10.36 5.14 -3.61
C LEU A 85 -10.54 3.63 -3.52
N TYR A 86 -11.00 3.17 -2.37
CA TYR A 86 -11.16 1.73 -2.14
C TYR A 86 -12.42 1.41 -1.35
N GLY A 87 -12.83 0.17 -1.48
CA GLY A 87 -13.92 -0.37 -0.69
C GLY A 87 -13.99 -1.87 -0.80
N GLY A 88 -14.61 -2.48 0.21
CA GLY A 88 -14.64 -3.93 0.26
C GLY A 88 -15.55 -4.49 1.34
N TYR A 89 -15.43 -5.80 1.47
CA TYR A 89 -16.14 -6.61 2.44
C TYR A 89 -15.15 -7.54 3.14
N LYS A 90 -15.11 -7.50 4.46
CA LYS A 90 -14.24 -8.35 5.29
C LYS A 90 -15.05 -9.16 6.27
N GLY A 91 -14.56 -10.36 6.58
CA GLY A 91 -15.24 -11.25 7.49
C GLY A 91 -14.36 -12.40 7.97
N SER A 92 -14.97 -13.38 8.63
CA SER A 92 -14.29 -14.57 9.12
C SER A 92 -14.87 -15.81 8.47
N ILE A 93 -14.01 -16.69 7.94
CA ILE A 93 -14.38 -18.00 7.43
C ILE A 93 -14.45 -18.99 8.60
N THR A 94 -13.47 -18.89 9.50
CA THR A 94 -13.43 -19.63 10.79
C THR A 94 -13.03 -18.65 11.90
N LYS A 95 -12.97 -19.13 13.14
CA LYS A 95 -12.47 -18.32 14.28
C LYS A 95 -11.03 -17.81 14.09
N ASP A 96 -10.23 -18.51 13.30
CA ASP A 96 -8.81 -18.24 13.14
C ASP A 96 -8.45 -17.75 11.71
N LEU A 97 -9.41 -17.85 10.75
CA LEU A 97 -9.21 -17.49 9.35
C LEU A 97 -10.15 -16.36 8.94
N GLY A 98 -9.57 -15.19 8.73
CA GLY A 98 -10.24 -14.01 8.17
C GLY A 98 -10.08 -13.92 6.66
N PHE A 99 -10.98 -13.16 6.03
CA PHE A 99 -10.87 -12.78 4.61
C PHE A 99 -11.24 -11.33 4.39
N ASP A 100 -10.74 -10.77 3.30
CA ASP A 100 -11.06 -9.44 2.81
C ASP A 100 -11.11 -9.48 1.28
N VAL A 101 -12.16 -8.93 0.67
CA VAL A 101 -12.29 -8.79 -0.78
C VAL A 101 -12.75 -7.38 -1.11
N GLY A 102 -12.17 -6.79 -2.15
CA GLY A 102 -12.50 -5.40 -2.47
C GLY A 102 -11.96 -4.93 -3.82
N VAL A 103 -12.16 -3.65 -4.04
CA VAL A 103 -11.67 -2.90 -5.20
C VAL A 103 -10.86 -1.72 -4.71
N LEU A 104 -9.80 -1.42 -5.44
CA LEU A 104 -8.92 -0.26 -5.24
C LEU A 104 -8.68 0.39 -6.59
N THR A 105 -8.87 1.70 -6.66
CA THR A 105 -8.52 2.47 -7.85
C THR A 105 -7.54 3.58 -7.48
N TYR A 106 -6.43 3.59 -8.21
CA TYR A 106 -5.38 4.60 -8.14
C TYR A 106 -5.70 5.67 -9.17
N GLN A 107 -5.84 6.89 -8.73
CA GLN A 107 -6.16 8.05 -9.56
C GLN A 107 -5.05 9.09 -9.49
N TYR A 108 -4.65 9.57 -10.64
CA TYR A 108 -3.59 10.57 -10.77
C TYR A 108 -4.17 11.78 -11.53
N PRO A 109 -4.83 12.72 -10.85
CA PRO A 109 -5.44 13.89 -11.50
C PRO A 109 -4.41 14.69 -12.31
N GLY A 110 -4.70 14.91 -13.58
CA GLY A 110 -3.79 15.62 -14.51
C GLY A 110 -2.62 14.78 -15.02
N ASN A 111 -2.69 13.42 -14.96
CA ASN A 111 -1.51 12.61 -15.32
C ASN A 111 -1.09 12.71 -16.79
N ASP A 112 -1.99 13.02 -17.73
CA ASP A 112 -1.76 13.24 -19.17
C ASP A 112 -0.90 12.17 -19.89
N LEU A 113 -0.64 11.02 -19.21
CA LEU A 113 0.11 9.91 -19.79
C LEU A 113 -0.77 9.08 -20.74
N SER A 114 -0.16 8.52 -21.77
CA SER A 114 -0.81 7.61 -22.72
C SER A 114 0.03 6.33 -22.89
N PRO A 115 -0.47 5.16 -22.41
CA PRO A 115 -1.74 4.97 -21.71
C PRO A 115 -1.77 5.66 -20.33
N SER A 116 -2.99 5.92 -19.83
CA SER A 116 -3.19 6.55 -18.53
C SER A 116 -2.55 5.75 -17.40
N ALA A 117 -2.00 6.46 -16.41
CA ALA A 117 -1.49 5.87 -15.19
C ALA A 117 -2.59 5.34 -14.24
N ASN A 118 -3.83 5.84 -14.39
CA ASN A 118 -4.94 5.39 -13.55
C ASN A 118 -5.11 3.88 -13.65
N THR A 119 -5.17 3.24 -12.48
CA THR A 119 -5.19 1.78 -12.38
C THR A 119 -6.31 1.34 -11.46
N THR A 120 -7.02 0.28 -11.83
CA THR A 120 -8.03 -0.34 -10.97
C THR A 120 -7.68 -1.80 -10.74
N GLU A 121 -7.71 -2.22 -9.47
CA GLU A 121 -7.43 -3.58 -9.04
C GLU A 121 -8.61 -4.14 -8.25
N LEU A 122 -8.91 -5.42 -8.47
CA LEU A 122 -9.69 -6.25 -7.56
C LEU A 122 -8.72 -6.99 -6.66
N TYR A 123 -9.04 -7.14 -5.38
CA TYR A 123 -8.17 -7.87 -4.47
C TYR A 123 -8.93 -8.83 -3.57
N GLY A 124 -8.20 -9.84 -3.12
CA GLY A 124 -8.61 -10.76 -2.08
C GLY A 124 -7.46 -11.05 -1.14
N ALA A 125 -7.75 -11.13 0.16
CA ALA A 125 -6.78 -11.47 1.18
C ALA A 125 -7.32 -12.53 2.14
N LEU A 126 -6.39 -13.32 2.68
CA LEU A 126 -6.64 -14.27 3.75
C LEU A 126 -5.69 -13.96 4.90
N THR A 127 -6.25 -13.91 6.12
CA THR A 127 -5.47 -13.67 7.35
C THR A 127 -5.60 -14.87 8.28
N TYR A 128 -4.45 -15.42 8.67
CA TYR A 128 -4.37 -16.52 9.65
C TYR A 128 -3.30 -16.21 10.70
N GLY A 129 -3.72 -16.09 11.95
CA GLY A 129 -2.83 -15.64 13.03
C GLY A 129 -2.21 -14.27 12.72
N PRO A 130 -0.88 -14.14 12.76
CA PRO A 130 -0.19 -12.89 12.44
C PRO A 130 -0.01 -12.66 10.92
N ALA A 131 -0.24 -13.67 10.09
CA ALA A 131 0.10 -13.64 8.66
C ALA A 131 -1.10 -13.26 7.79
N THR A 132 -0.85 -12.45 6.76
CA THR A 132 -1.81 -12.09 5.71
C THR A 132 -1.21 -12.36 4.35
N LEU A 133 -1.94 -13.08 3.51
CA LEU A 133 -1.66 -13.28 2.10
C LEU A 133 -2.69 -12.51 1.28
N LYS A 134 -2.25 -11.58 0.43
CA LYS A 134 -3.11 -10.76 -0.42
C LYS A 134 -2.73 -10.93 -1.89
N TYR A 135 -3.74 -11.06 -2.73
CA TYR A 135 -3.63 -11.04 -4.19
C TYR A 135 -4.40 -9.85 -4.75
N SER A 136 -3.72 -9.02 -5.54
CA SER A 136 -4.32 -7.88 -6.24
C SER A 136 -4.21 -8.09 -7.75
N HIS A 137 -5.31 -7.91 -8.48
CA HIS A 137 -5.42 -8.18 -9.91
C HIS A 137 -5.87 -6.92 -10.64
N ALA A 138 -5.03 -6.40 -11.54
CA ALA A 138 -5.36 -5.23 -12.34
C ALA A 138 -6.39 -5.56 -13.43
N VAL A 139 -7.52 -4.87 -13.40
CA VAL A 139 -8.60 -5.00 -14.39
C VAL A 139 -8.51 -3.93 -15.49
N THR A 140 -7.59 -2.99 -15.34
CA THR A 140 -7.17 -1.99 -16.34
C THR A 140 -5.71 -2.19 -16.70
N ASN A 141 -5.14 -1.37 -17.57
CA ASN A 141 -3.69 -1.24 -17.69
C ASN A 141 -3.10 -0.77 -16.35
N THR A 142 -1.87 -1.17 -16.06
CA THR A 142 -1.20 -0.97 -14.78
C THR A 142 -0.18 0.15 -14.89
N PHE A 143 -0.43 1.29 -14.23
CA PHE A 143 0.52 2.40 -14.07
C PHE A 143 1.22 2.82 -15.37
N ALA A 144 0.42 3.24 -16.36
CA ALA A 144 0.87 3.67 -17.69
C ALA A 144 1.61 2.60 -18.53
N ASN A 145 1.68 1.34 -18.09
CA ASN A 145 2.24 0.27 -18.93
C ASN A 145 1.21 -0.15 -19.99
N PRO A 146 1.53 -0.11 -21.28
CA PRO A 146 0.61 -0.52 -22.34
C PRO A 146 0.34 -2.02 -22.29
N ASP A 147 -0.89 -2.42 -22.66
CA ASP A 147 -1.33 -3.82 -22.75
C ASP A 147 -1.08 -4.65 -21.48
N SER A 148 -1.03 -3.98 -20.32
CA SER A 148 -0.67 -4.59 -19.04
C SER A 148 -1.86 -4.99 -18.19
N LYS A 149 -3.08 -4.97 -18.72
CA LYS A 149 -4.26 -5.56 -18.06
C LYS A 149 -3.97 -7.00 -17.66
N ASN A 150 -4.51 -7.44 -16.51
CA ASN A 150 -4.24 -8.71 -15.85
C ASN A 150 -2.81 -8.82 -15.24
N SER A 151 -2.11 -7.71 -15.05
CA SER A 151 -1.00 -7.66 -14.11
C SER A 151 -1.50 -7.97 -12.70
N TYR A 152 -0.62 -8.46 -11.85
CA TYR A 152 -1.02 -8.79 -10.48
C TYR A 152 0.11 -8.55 -9.48
N TYR A 153 -0.27 -8.43 -8.23
CA TYR A 153 0.65 -8.39 -7.11
C TYR A 153 0.23 -9.41 -6.05
N LEU A 154 1.20 -10.23 -5.62
CA LEU A 154 1.05 -11.16 -4.52
C LEU A 154 1.86 -10.66 -3.34
N ASP A 155 1.23 -10.53 -2.18
CA ASP A 155 1.79 -9.98 -0.96
C ASP A 155 1.66 -10.98 0.18
N LEU A 156 2.74 -11.20 0.91
CA LEU A 156 2.74 -11.95 2.16
C LEU A 156 3.41 -11.10 3.24
N SER A 157 2.69 -10.82 4.29
CA SER A 157 3.18 -10.09 5.46
C SER A 157 2.78 -10.77 6.76
N ALA A 158 3.50 -10.48 7.85
CA ALA A 158 3.13 -10.97 9.17
C ALA A 158 3.50 -9.94 10.25
N GLY A 159 2.57 -9.64 11.16
CA GLY A 159 2.78 -8.71 12.28
C GLY A 159 3.07 -9.44 13.59
N PHE A 160 4.25 -9.24 14.15
CA PHE A 160 4.66 -9.84 15.42
C PHE A 160 4.68 -8.78 16.52
N ASP A 161 3.82 -8.93 17.52
CA ASP A 161 3.83 -8.07 18.71
C ASP A 161 5.02 -8.45 19.60
N LEU A 162 5.97 -7.52 19.74
CA LEU A 162 7.15 -7.65 20.57
C LEU A 162 6.92 -7.12 22.01
N GLY A 163 5.71 -6.68 22.30
CA GLY A 163 5.33 -6.09 23.57
C GLY A 163 5.50 -4.56 23.61
N GLY A 164 4.79 -3.92 24.56
CA GLY A 164 4.87 -2.47 24.75
C GLY A 164 4.42 -1.61 23.56
N GLY A 165 3.56 -2.16 22.68
CA GLY A 165 3.10 -1.50 21.45
C GLY A 165 4.10 -1.54 20.30
N LEU A 166 5.19 -2.32 20.42
CA LEU A 166 6.21 -2.49 19.39
C LEU A 166 5.85 -3.67 18.48
N ILE A 167 5.71 -3.43 17.18
CA ILE A 167 5.35 -4.42 16.17
C ILE A 167 6.48 -4.57 15.16
N LEU A 168 6.88 -5.81 14.89
CA LEU A 168 7.79 -6.17 13.80
C LEU A 168 6.99 -6.77 12.66
N THR A 169 7.13 -6.21 11.45
CA THR A 169 6.41 -6.67 10.27
C THR A 169 7.38 -6.98 9.13
N PRO A 170 7.81 -8.23 8.94
CA PRO A 170 8.38 -8.70 7.68
C PRO A 170 7.32 -8.75 6.58
N HIS A 171 7.76 -8.48 5.36
CA HIS A 171 6.96 -8.49 4.15
C HIS A 171 7.78 -9.00 2.98
N ILE A 172 7.13 -9.73 2.08
CA ILE A 172 7.62 -10.09 0.74
C ILE A 172 6.48 -9.97 -0.25
N GLY A 173 6.74 -9.33 -1.40
CA GLY A 173 5.78 -9.18 -2.47
C GLY A 173 6.36 -9.53 -3.83
N TYR A 174 5.48 -9.93 -4.76
CA TYR A 174 5.84 -10.17 -6.15
C TYR A 174 4.90 -9.42 -7.09
N GLN A 175 5.45 -8.46 -7.84
CA GLN A 175 4.76 -7.73 -8.89
C GLN A 175 4.97 -8.45 -10.22
N LYS A 176 3.89 -8.86 -10.87
CA LYS A 176 3.89 -9.32 -12.26
C LYS A 176 3.25 -8.27 -13.15
N ILE A 177 4.03 -7.71 -14.05
CA ILE A 177 3.54 -6.86 -15.14
C ILE A 177 3.26 -7.75 -16.35
N LYS A 178 2.20 -7.42 -17.11
CA LYS A 178 1.86 -8.01 -18.41
C LYS A 178 2.22 -7.05 -19.54
N GLY A 179 2.06 -7.52 -20.78
CA GLY A 179 2.32 -6.70 -21.97
C GLY A 179 3.79 -6.59 -22.35
N PRO A 180 4.15 -5.58 -23.16
CA PRO A 180 5.51 -5.44 -23.71
C PRO A 180 6.60 -5.26 -22.67
N PHE A 181 6.27 -4.73 -21.50
CA PHE A 181 7.20 -4.49 -20.40
C PHE A 181 7.13 -5.57 -19.32
N ALA A 182 6.66 -6.77 -19.65
CA ALA A 182 6.47 -7.86 -18.69
C ALA A 182 7.76 -8.22 -17.92
N ASP A 183 8.88 -8.35 -18.62
CA ASP A 183 10.14 -8.75 -18.01
C ASP A 183 10.78 -7.63 -17.17
N PRO A 184 11.03 -6.41 -17.72
CA PRO A 184 11.65 -5.35 -16.93
C PRO A 184 10.71 -4.78 -15.86
N GLY A 185 9.40 -4.92 -16.05
CA GLY A 185 8.39 -4.40 -15.10
C GLY A 185 8.04 -5.35 -13.95
N SER A 186 8.46 -6.63 -14.01
CA SER A 186 8.15 -7.62 -12.97
C SER A 186 9.32 -7.74 -11.98
N TYR A 187 9.00 -7.80 -10.68
CA TYR A 187 10.03 -7.83 -9.63
C TYR A 187 9.46 -8.36 -8.31
N THR A 188 10.38 -8.67 -7.40
CA THR A 188 10.10 -9.00 -6.00
C THR A 188 10.51 -7.82 -5.12
N ASP A 189 9.72 -7.50 -4.12
CA ASP A 189 10.09 -6.57 -3.07
C ASP A 189 10.05 -7.22 -1.70
N VAL A 190 10.87 -6.68 -0.80
CA VAL A 190 10.96 -7.12 0.59
C VAL A 190 11.00 -5.91 1.51
N ALA A 191 10.41 -6.04 2.68
CA ALA A 191 10.51 -5.05 3.73
C ALA A 191 10.61 -5.69 5.12
N LEU A 192 11.30 -5.00 6.01
CA LEU A 192 11.26 -5.27 7.44
C LEU A 192 10.96 -3.96 8.15
N THR A 193 9.75 -3.89 8.69
CA THR A 193 9.25 -2.69 9.37
C THR A 193 9.20 -2.91 10.88
N LEU A 194 9.72 -1.95 11.63
CA LEU A 194 9.52 -1.84 13.07
C LEU A 194 8.68 -0.60 13.33
N SER A 195 7.57 -0.75 14.05
CA SER A 195 6.67 0.35 14.38
C SER A 195 6.26 0.33 15.84
N LYS A 196 5.99 1.51 16.38
CA LYS A 196 5.45 1.67 17.73
C LYS A 196 4.32 2.67 17.75
N ASP A 197 3.22 2.29 18.37
CA ASP A 197 2.06 3.15 18.62
C ASP A 197 2.17 3.83 19.99
N PHE A 198 2.08 5.15 19.99
CA PHE A 198 2.05 6.02 21.16
C PHE A 198 0.65 6.68 21.27
N ASN A 199 -0.39 5.86 21.44
CA ASN A 199 -1.80 6.30 21.54
C ASN A 199 -2.29 7.05 20.31
N GLY A 200 -2.17 6.42 19.14
CA GLY A 200 -2.58 6.98 17.85
C GLY A 200 -1.43 7.60 17.06
N LEU A 201 -0.34 8.03 17.72
CA LEU A 201 0.88 8.45 17.04
C LEU A 201 1.77 7.22 16.78
N VAL A 202 1.81 6.76 15.55
CA VAL A 202 2.64 5.64 15.12
C VAL A 202 3.95 6.16 14.56
N VAL A 203 5.06 5.74 15.15
CA VAL A 203 6.42 5.96 14.62
C VAL A 203 6.92 4.67 14.01
N SER A 204 7.49 4.73 12.81
CA SER A 204 7.98 3.55 12.08
C SER A 204 9.33 3.77 11.44
N GLY A 205 10.07 2.67 11.31
CA GLY A 205 11.27 2.58 10.50
C GLY A 205 11.25 1.27 9.70
N ALA A 206 11.45 1.36 8.40
CA ALA A 206 11.41 0.21 7.50
C ALA A 206 12.65 0.15 6.62
N ILE A 207 13.29 -1.01 6.55
CA ILE A 207 14.28 -1.31 5.51
C ILE A 207 13.50 -1.96 4.36
N ILE A 208 13.52 -1.33 3.18
CA ILE A 208 12.74 -1.73 2.00
C ILE A 208 13.69 -1.86 0.83
N GLY A 209 13.59 -2.94 0.07
CA GLY A 209 14.39 -3.17 -1.13
C GLY A 209 13.65 -4.01 -2.16
N THR A 210 14.17 -4.01 -3.40
CA THR A 210 13.62 -4.79 -4.52
C THR A 210 14.75 -5.38 -5.36
N ASP A 211 14.41 -6.38 -6.17
CA ASP A 211 15.23 -6.88 -7.29
C ASP A 211 14.81 -6.26 -8.65
N ALA A 212 14.03 -5.18 -8.61
CA ALA A 212 13.51 -4.50 -9.80
C ALA A 212 14.62 -4.07 -10.76
N ASP A 213 14.35 -4.18 -12.06
CA ASP A 213 15.29 -3.76 -13.11
C ASP A 213 15.65 -2.28 -12.96
N LYS A 214 16.94 -2.00 -12.76
CA LYS A 214 17.45 -0.65 -12.50
C LYS A 214 17.26 0.28 -13.69
N SER A 215 17.32 -0.26 -14.91
CA SER A 215 17.14 0.55 -16.14
C SER A 215 15.68 0.95 -16.32
N PHE A 216 14.76 0.11 -15.87
CA PHE A 216 13.31 0.36 -15.95
C PHE A 216 12.80 1.23 -14.79
N TYR A 217 13.30 0.98 -13.58
CA TYR A 217 12.85 1.65 -12.35
C TYR A 217 13.83 2.72 -11.85
N SER A 218 14.49 3.44 -12.76
CA SER A 218 15.26 4.65 -12.41
C SER A 218 14.51 5.92 -12.84
N SER A 219 14.66 6.97 -12.05
CA SER A 219 14.12 8.28 -12.43
C SER A 219 14.85 8.81 -13.68
N PRO A 220 14.16 9.09 -14.79
CA PRO A 220 14.78 9.66 -15.99
C PRO A 220 15.32 11.08 -15.76
N VAL A 221 14.88 11.75 -14.70
CA VAL A 221 15.30 13.13 -14.38
C VAL A 221 16.68 13.19 -13.74
N ASN A 222 17.05 12.20 -12.92
CA ASN A 222 18.30 12.25 -12.17
C ASN A 222 19.04 10.92 -12.04
N GLY A 223 18.58 9.87 -12.74
CA GLY A 223 19.21 8.54 -12.78
C GLY A 223 19.15 7.76 -11.46
N LYS A 224 18.39 8.23 -10.46
CA LYS A 224 18.28 7.52 -9.18
C LYS A 224 17.48 6.24 -9.33
N GLU A 225 18.04 5.14 -8.86
CA GLU A 225 17.37 3.86 -8.75
C GLU A 225 16.27 3.93 -7.69
N LEU A 226 15.01 3.81 -8.13
CA LEU A 226 13.84 4.00 -7.25
C LEU A 226 13.51 2.75 -6.42
N GLY A 227 13.98 1.58 -6.85
CA GLY A 227 13.83 0.29 -6.15
C GLY A 227 14.96 -0.06 -5.19
N LYS A 228 16.01 0.78 -5.07
CA LYS A 228 17.17 0.47 -4.23
C LYS A 228 16.79 0.28 -2.76
N THR A 229 17.53 -0.56 -2.06
CA THR A 229 17.37 -0.75 -0.62
C THR A 229 17.59 0.56 0.13
N THR A 230 16.62 0.93 0.96
CA THR A 230 16.60 2.22 1.67
C THR A 230 15.92 2.08 3.02
N LEU A 231 16.38 2.83 4.01
CA LEU A 231 15.68 3.05 5.27
C LEU A 231 14.63 4.15 5.05
N VAL A 232 13.37 3.82 5.31
CA VAL A 232 12.25 4.77 5.34
C VAL A 232 11.81 4.95 6.78
N VAL A 233 11.78 6.19 7.23
CA VAL A 233 11.27 6.56 8.57
C VAL A 233 10.01 7.38 8.38
N GLY A 234 9.01 7.13 9.23
CA GLY A 234 7.73 7.82 9.16
C GLY A 234 7.06 8.00 10.49
N VAL A 235 6.20 8.98 10.52
CA VAL A 235 5.24 9.22 11.61
C VAL A 235 3.84 9.31 11.01
N LYS A 236 2.86 8.68 11.67
CA LYS A 236 1.45 8.72 11.28
C LYS A 236 0.59 8.91 12.52
N TYR A 237 -0.37 9.82 12.45
CA TYR A 237 -1.36 10.01 13.50
C TYR A 237 -2.73 9.52 13.03
N ASN A 238 -3.37 8.70 13.84
CA ASN A 238 -4.72 8.16 13.61
C ASN A 238 -5.69 8.78 14.64
N PHE A 239 -6.86 9.28 14.18
CA PHE A 239 -7.85 9.98 15.01
C PHE A 239 -9.28 9.81 14.49
#